data_d3a2a24b4c43d3846e24b777355f1cfb
#
_entry.id   d3a2a24b4c43d3846e24b777355f1cfb
#
_cell.length_a   1.000
_cell.length_b   1.000
_cell.length_c   1.000
_cell.angle_alpha   90.00
_cell.angle_beta   90.00
_cell.angle_gamma   90.00
#
_symmetry.space_group_name_H-M   'P 1'
#
loop_
_entity.id
_entity.type
_entity.pdbx_description
1 polymer ?
#
loop_
_entity_poly.entity_id
_entity_poly.type
_entity_poly.pdbx_seq_one_letter_code
_entity_poly.pdbx_strand_id
1 'polypeptide(L)'
;TLSLHDALPISMTLTQEETERYARHLSLPELGEQGQYKLKRAHVALTGLGGLGSPAALYLAAAGVGRLTLIDPDEVCLSNLQRQILHATDAAGTAKTASAARRLYALNPSVRINTVHRRLTPENAVSLLEGCDLVLDASDNYAARFAMADAACTLRIPLVYGAVKGFIGQVAVFAPHQGTACYRCLFPADTPMQEKDTASAAGILGAHAGIIGCIQAMEALKYLAGIPSPLVGAMLSADTRRMRFSTIPLTPNPACRCRTSGGAEPQ
;
A
#
# COMPACT_ATOMS: atom_id res chain seq x y z
N THR A 1 14.09 -11.61 -22.33
CA THR A 1 14.76 -10.34 -22.71
C THR A 1 14.61 -9.38 -21.56
N LEU A 2 15.68 -9.30 -20.73
CA LEU A 2 15.81 -8.30 -19.67
C LEU A 2 15.80 -6.91 -20.33
N SER A 3 14.92 -6.03 -19.85
CA SER A 3 14.84 -4.65 -20.31
C SER A 3 16.12 -3.92 -19.91
N LEU A 4 16.72 -3.17 -20.84
CA LEU A 4 17.90 -2.32 -20.63
C LEU A 4 17.72 -1.25 -19.51
N HIS A 5 16.53 -1.11 -18.93
CA HIS A 5 16.22 -0.19 -17.84
C HIS A 5 16.57 -0.73 -16.44
N ASP A 6 16.90 -2.02 -16.30
CA ASP A 6 17.17 -2.64 -15.00
C ASP A 6 18.61 -2.45 -14.48
N ALA A 7 19.50 -1.81 -15.26
CA ALA A 7 20.94 -1.81 -15.00
C ALA A 7 21.53 -0.46 -14.53
N LEU A 8 20.76 0.63 -14.42
CA LEU A 8 21.31 1.89 -13.95
C LEU A 8 21.28 2.00 -12.43
N PRO A 9 22.41 2.26 -11.76
CA PRO A 9 22.42 2.51 -10.32
C PRO A 9 21.53 3.73 -10.01
N ILE A 10 20.72 3.63 -8.94
CA ILE A 10 19.92 4.77 -8.44
C ILE A 10 20.91 5.82 -7.96
N SER A 11 20.96 6.97 -8.67
CA SER A 11 21.83 8.09 -8.27
C SER A 11 21.54 8.51 -6.84
N MET A 12 22.58 8.76 -6.06
CA MET A 12 22.49 9.27 -4.68
C MET A 12 22.10 10.75 -4.62
N THR A 13 21.92 11.40 -5.77
CA THR A 13 21.55 12.82 -5.89
C THR A 13 20.24 12.97 -6.66
N LEU A 14 19.43 13.98 -6.34
CA LEU A 14 18.30 14.37 -7.14
C LEU A 14 18.80 15.08 -8.42
N THR A 15 18.17 14.77 -9.54
CA THR A 15 18.39 15.55 -10.77
C THR A 15 17.75 16.94 -10.62
N GLN A 16 18.07 17.85 -11.54
CA GLN A 16 17.43 19.17 -11.56
C GLN A 16 15.91 19.06 -11.73
N GLU A 17 15.44 18.18 -12.62
CA GLU A 17 14.02 17.92 -12.82
C GLU A 17 13.35 17.36 -11.53
N GLU A 18 14.00 16.42 -10.84
CA GLU A 18 13.50 15.90 -9.57
C GLU A 18 13.48 16.97 -8.49
N THR A 19 14.48 17.84 -8.42
CA THR A 19 14.51 18.96 -7.48
C THR A 19 13.36 19.93 -7.72
N GLU A 20 13.05 20.24 -8.97
CA GLU A 20 11.89 21.05 -9.33
C GLU A 20 10.58 20.33 -9.01
N ARG A 21 10.44 19.07 -9.41
CA ARG A 21 9.24 18.24 -9.17
C ARG A 21 8.91 18.11 -7.70
N TYR A 22 9.91 17.90 -6.86
CA TYR A 22 9.75 17.66 -5.42
C TYR A 22 10.03 18.92 -4.57
N ALA A 23 10.07 20.10 -5.14
CA ALA A 23 10.42 21.35 -4.43
C ALA A 23 9.55 21.57 -3.16
N ARG A 24 8.25 21.20 -3.20
CA ARG A 24 7.35 21.30 -2.05
C ARG A 24 7.65 20.26 -0.97
N HIS A 25 8.13 19.08 -1.34
CA HIS A 25 8.63 18.07 -0.40
C HIS A 25 9.93 18.54 0.26
N LEU A 26 10.85 19.09 -0.52
CA LEU A 26 12.13 19.58 -0.03
C LEU A 26 11.98 20.74 0.95
N SER A 27 10.92 21.54 0.80
CA SER A 27 10.59 22.65 1.72
C SER A 27 9.92 22.18 3.03
N LEU A 28 9.51 20.93 3.15
CA LEU A 28 8.88 20.39 4.35
C LEU A 28 9.97 19.90 5.32
N PRO A 29 10.16 20.53 6.51
CA PRO A 29 11.29 20.21 7.40
C PRO A 29 11.39 18.74 7.80
N GLU A 30 10.24 18.08 8.00
CA GLU A 30 10.17 16.68 8.42
C GLU A 30 10.55 15.70 7.30
N LEU A 31 10.46 16.12 6.03
CA LEU A 31 10.81 15.31 4.87
C LEU A 31 12.19 15.70 4.32
N GLY A 32 12.30 16.94 3.84
CA GLY A 32 13.52 17.49 3.29
C GLY A 32 14.16 16.66 2.19
N GLU A 33 15.41 16.92 1.91
CA GLU A 33 16.19 16.21 0.89
C GLU A 33 16.44 14.74 1.30
N GLN A 34 16.75 14.51 2.57
CA GLN A 34 17.02 13.16 3.05
C GLN A 34 15.81 12.23 2.97
N GLY A 35 14.62 12.73 3.33
CA GLY A 35 13.38 11.97 3.17
C GLY A 35 13.08 11.68 1.71
N GLN A 36 13.29 12.65 0.81
CA GLN A 36 13.09 12.45 -0.62
C GLN A 36 14.05 11.40 -1.20
N TYR A 37 15.31 11.34 -0.74
CA TYR A 37 16.23 10.26 -1.13
C TYR A 37 15.77 8.89 -0.67
N LYS A 38 15.23 8.78 0.54
CA LYS A 38 14.64 7.52 1.02
C LYS A 38 13.48 7.09 0.14
N LEU A 39 12.58 8.02 -0.22
CA LEU A 39 11.47 7.71 -1.14
C LEU A 39 11.98 7.27 -2.52
N LYS A 40 12.97 7.95 -3.09
CA LYS A 40 13.58 7.61 -4.40
C LYS A 40 14.19 6.20 -4.42
N ARG A 41 14.68 5.71 -3.30
CA ARG A 41 15.27 4.37 -3.17
C ARG A 41 14.25 3.30 -2.83
N ALA A 42 13.10 3.68 -2.32
CA ALA A 42 12.11 2.76 -1.81
C ALA A 42 11.43 1.94 -2.92
N HIS A 43 11.10 0.70 -2.58
CA HIS A 43 10.31 -0.22 -3.38
C HIS A 43 9.04 -0.58 -2.65
N VAL A 44 7.88 -0.22 -3.18
CA VAL A 44 6.57 -0.53 -2.60
C VAL A 44 5.83 -1.54 -3.47
N ALA A 45 5.34 -2.61 -2.86
CA ALA A 45 4.32 -3.45 -3.46
C ALA A 45 2.93 -2.90 -3.13
N LEU A 46 2.11 -2.65 -4.14
CA LEU A 46 0.72 -2.22 -4.00
C LEU A 46 -0.19 -3.31 -4.55
N THR A 47 -1.00 -3.87 -3.68
CA THR A 47 -1.94 -4.95 -4.02
C THR A 47 -3.36 -4.42 -4.06
N GLY A 48 -3.98 -4.57 -5.23
CA GLY A 48 -5.30 -3.99 -5.54
C GLY A 48 -5.21 -2.58 -6.12
N LEU A 49 -5.70 -2.42 -7.34
CA LEU A 49 -5.74 -1.15 -8.09
C LEU A 49 -7.18 -0.64 -8.22
N GLY A 50 -7.97 -0.92 -7.17
CA GLY A 50 -9.36 -0.52 -7.04
C GLY A 50 -9.53 0.90 -6.50
N GLY A 51 -10.60 1.10 -5.70
CA GLY A 51 -10.95 2.42 -5.14
C GLY A 51 -9.93 2.98 -4.16
N LEU A 52 -9.28 2.14 -3.35
CA LEU A 52 -8.20 2.54 -2.43
C LEU A 52 -6.88 2.65 -3.17
N GLY A 53 -6.54 1.63 -3.96
CA GLY A 53 -5.27 1.57 -4.68
C GLY A 53 -5.10 2.65 -5.73
N SER A 54 -6.19 3.15 -6.32
CA SER A 54 -6.14 4.22 -7.31
C SER A 54 -5.48 5.50 -6.78
N PRO A 55 -5.97 6.15 -5.74
CA PRO A 55 -5.33 7.34 -5.19
C PRO A 55 -3.98 7.01 -4.55
N ALA A 56 -3.84 5.84 -3.91
CA ALA A 56 -2.59 5.44 -3.30
C ALA A 56 -1.46 5.35 -4.36
N ALA A 57 -1.70 4.67 -5.49
CA ALA A 57 -0.73 4.56 -6.57
C ALA A 57 -0.34 5.94 -7.14
N LEU A 58 -1.33 6.82 -7.36
CA LEU A 58 -1.09 8.16 -7.88
C LEU A 58 -0.20 8.97 -6.94
N TYR A 59 -0.48 8.99 -5.65
CA TYR A 59 0.32 9.77 -4.69
C TYR A 59 1.70 9.17 -4.43
N LEU A 60 1.85 7.84 -4.39
CA LEU A 60 3.16 7.21 -4.27
C LEU A 60 4.05 7.52 -5.48
N ALA A 61 3.50 7.45 -6.70
CA ALA A 61 4.23 7.80 -7.91
C ALA A 61 4.53 9.31 -7.99
N ALA A 62 3.55 10.18 -7.69
CA ALA A 62 3.75 11.62 -7.68
C ALA A 62 4.81 12.06 -6.67
N ALA A 63 4.87 11.38 -5.51
CA ALA A 63 5.87 11.62 -4.47
C ALA A 63 7.27 11.10 -4.81
N GLY A 64 7.42 10.33 -5.88
CA GLY A 64 8.72 9.83 -6.33
C GLY A 64 9.21 8.61 -5.56
N VAL A 65 8.32 7.71 -5.14
CA VAL A 65 8.72 6.38 -4.68
C VAL A 65 9.39 5.66 -5.84
N GLY A 66 10.67 5.29 -5.67
CA GLY A 66 11.54 4.90 -6.79
C GLY A 66 11.07 3.68 -7.57
N ARG A 67 10.40 2.72 -6.91
CA ARG A 67 9.84 1.53 -7.56
C ARG A 67 8.48 1.16 -6.99
N LEU A 68 7.52 0.88 -7.87
CA LEU A 68 6.21 0.35 -7.51
C LEU A 68 5.99 -0.99 -8.21
N THR A 69 5.68 -2.04 -7.45
CA THR A 69 5.18 -3.30 -7.98
C THR A 69 3.67 -3.34 -7.80
N LEU A 70 2.95 -3.28 -8.91
CA LEU A 70 1.48 -3.23 -8.97
C LEU A 70 0.93 -4.64 -9.16
N ILE A 71 0.16 -5.14 -8.20
CA ILE A 71 -0.38 -6.50 -8.19
C ILE A 71 -1.91 -6.43 -8.22
N ASP A 72 -2.52 -6.85 -9.31
CA ASP A 72 -3.98 -6.90 -9.47
C ASP A 72 -4.35 -7.93 -10.56
N PRO A 73 -5.28 -8.86 -10.32
CA PRO A 73 -5.67 -9.89 -11.30
C PRO A 73 -6.74 -9.41 -12.29
N ASP A 74 -7.36 -8.26 -12.05
CA ASP A 74 -8.58 -7.84 -12.74
C ASP A 74 -8.31 -6.97 -13.98
N GLU A 75 -9.36 -6.84 -14.79
CA GLU A 75 -9.46 -5.88 -15.88
C GLU A 75 -10.27 -4.64 -15.46
N VAL A 76 -10.09 -3.57 -16.22
CA VAL A 76 -10.84 -2.32 -16.04
C VAL A 76 -12.28 -2.53 -16.52
N CYS A 77 -13.25 -2.27 -15.64
CA CYS A 77 -14.68 -2.32 -15.96
C CYS A 77 -15.32 -0.93 -15.80
N LEU A 78 -16.25 -0.58 -16.68
CA LEU A 78 -16.97 0.70 -16.64
C LEU A 78 -17.62 0.96 -15.26
N SER A 79 -18.24 -0.07 -14.65
CA SER A 79 -18.88 -0.01 -13.33
C SER A 79 -17.91 0.29 -12.19
N ASN A 80 -16.61 0.22 -12.43
CA ASN A 80 -15.59 0.51 -11.43
C ASN A 80 -15.11 1.97 -11.47
N LEU A 81 -15.27 2.66 -12.60
CA LEU A 81 -14.66 3.97 -12.85
C LEU A 81 -15.19 5.08 -11.93
N GLN A 82 -16.37 4.92 -11.33
CA GLN A 82 -16.89 5.88 -10.35
C GLN A 82 -16.04 5.99 -9.07
N ARG A 83 -15.08 5.04 -8.82
CA ARG A 83 -14.17 5.04 -7.67
C ARG A 83 -12.73 4.69 -8.00
N GLN A 84 -12.47 4.11 -9.16
CA GLN A 84 -11.13 3.67 -9.60
C GLN A 84 -10.51 4.72 -10.53
N ILE A 85 -10.22 5.90 -9.99
CA ILE A 85 -9.79 7.11 -10.73
C ILE A 85 -8.40 7.01 -11.37
N LEU A 86 -7.67 5.93 -11.13
CA LEU A 86 -6.41 5.59 -11.80
C LEU A 86 -6.65 5.18 -13.27
N HIS A 87 -7.85 4.67 -13.56
CA HIS A 87 -8.24 4.16 -14.86
C HIS A 87 -9.16 5.15 -15.58
N ALA A 88 -9.27 5.01 -16.90
CA ALA A 88 -10.13 5.81 -17.76
C ALA A 88 -11.01 4.91 -18.63
N THR A 89 -12.05 5.50 -19.24
CA THR A 89 -13.05 4.76 -20.02
C THR A 89 -12.43 4.04 -21.23
N ASP A 90 -11.41 4.63 -21.87
CA ASP A 90 -10.68 4.07 -23.00
C ASP A 90 -9.83 2.83 -22.63
N ALA A 91 -9.62 2.60 -21.33
CA ALA A 91 -8.90 1.44 -20.82
C ALA A 91 -9.83 0.25 -20.48
N ALA A 92 -11.16 0.36 -20.67
CA ALA A 92 -12.09 -0.73 -20.38
C ALA A 92 -11.68 -2.02 -21.12
N GLY A 93 -11.70 -3.16 -20.41
CA GLY A 93 -11.28 -4.47 -20.92
C GLY A 93 -9.75 -4.69 -20.92
N THR A 94 -8.94 -3.72 -20.50
CA THR A 94 -7.50 -3.94 -20.32
C THR A 94 -7.16 -4.31 -18.88
N ALA A 95 -6.05 -5.03 -18.67
CA ALA A 95 -5.57 -5.34 -17.32
C ALA A 95 -5.39 -4.04 -16.51
N LYS A 96 -5.89 -4.00 -15.26
CA LYS A 96 -5.74 -2.85 -14.37
C LYS A 96 -4.28 -2.47 -14.19
N THR A 97 -3.39 -3.44 -14.09
CA THR A 97 -1.94 -3.22 -13.94
C THR A 97 -1.34 -2.49 -15.14
N ALA A 98 -1.72 -2.85 -16.36
CA ALA A 98 -1.26 -2.19 -17.59
C ALA A 98 -1.81 -0.76 -17.71
N SER A 99 -3.11 -0.57 -17.45
CA SER A 99 -3.74 0.75 -17.40
C SER A 99 -3.08 1.66 -16.38
N ALA A 100 -2.84 1.14 -15.15
CA ALA A 100 -2.17 1.87 -14.08
C ALA A 100 -0.74 2.27 -14.47
N ALA A 101 0.05 1.33 -15.01
CA ALA A 101 1.44 1.61 -15.41
C ALA A 101 1.52 2.75 -16.44
N ARG A 102 0.65 2.76 -17.44
CA ARG A 102 0.56 3.84 -18.43
C ARG A 102 0.27 5.19 -17.77
N ARG A 103 -0.70 5.22 -16.86
CA ARG A 103 -1.11 6.44 -16.15
C ARG A 103 -0.03 6.97 -15.22
N LEU A 104 0.62 6.09 -14.47
CA LEU A 104 1.68 6.47 -13.52
C LEU A 104 2.95 6.91 -14.23
N TYR A 105 3.31 6.27 -15.34
CA TYR A 105 4.42 6.70 -16.18
C TYR A 105 4.20 8.11 -16.75
N ALA A 106 2.99 8.41 -17.20
CA ALA A 106 2.63 9.75 -17.67
C ALA A 106 2.66 10.81 -16.55
N LEU A 107 2.41 10.41 -15.29
CA LEU A 107 2.47 11.30 -14.13
C LEU A 107 3.91 11.56 -13.68
N ASN A 108 4.73 10.50 -13.58
CA ASN A 108 6.11 10.57 -13.12
C ASN A 108 6.97 9.49 -13.79
N PRO A 109 7.65 9.82 -14.90
CA PRO A 109 8.46 8.85 -15.64
C PRO A 109 9.72 8.38 -14.90
N SER A 110 10.12 9.05 -13.81
CA SER A 110 11.26 8.66 -12.98
C SER A 110 10.96 7.45 -12.09
N VAL A 111 9.70 7.09 -11.90
CA VAL A 111 9.29 5.94 -11.07
C VAL A 111 9.28 4.66 -11.90
N ARG A 112 9.97 3.63 -11.42
CA ARG A 112 9.96 2.31 -12.06
C ARG A 112 8.67 1.57 -11.70
N ILE A 113 7.90 1.16 -12.72
CA ILE A 113 6.65 0.44 -12.51
C ILE A 113 6.81 -1.01 -12.98
N ASN A 114 6.67 -1.95 -12.05
CA ASN A 114 6.56 -3.38 -12.32
C ASN A 114 5.07 -3.78 -12.27
N THR A 115 4.61 -4.56 -13.22
CA THR A 115 3.22 -5.02 -13.29
C THR A 115 3.13 -6.52 -13.09
N VAL A 116 2.23 -6.96 -12.20
CA VAL A 116 1.94 -8.36 -11.94
C VAL A 116 0.43 -8.58 -12.11
N HIS A 117 0.01 -8.99 -13.31
CA HIS A 117 -1.39 -9.33 -13.58
C HIS A 117 -1.68 -10.74 -13.08
N ARG A 118 -1.75 -10.88 -11.75
CA ARG A 118 -1.95 -12.16 -11.07
C ARG A 118 -2.59 -11.93 -9.70
N ARG A 119 -3.38 -12.89 -9.25
CA ARG A 119 -3.90 -12.91 -7.88
C ARG A 119 -2.78 -13.25 -6.90
N LEU A 120 -2.71 -12.47 -5.82
CA LEU A 120 -1.83 -12.78 -4.69
C LEU A 120 -2.48 -13.89 -3.86
N THR A 121 -1.72 -14.96 -3.61
CA THR A 121 -2.13 -16.15 -2.86
C THR A 121 -1.07 -16.51 -1.81
N PRO A 122 -1.36 -17.37 -0.82
CA PRO A 122 -0.36 -17.81 0.15
C PRO A 122 0.91 -18.41 -0.49
N GLU A 123 0.76 -19.10 -1.63
CA GLU A 123 1.85 -19.80 -2.31
C GLU A 123 2.82 -18.85 -3.02
N ASN A 124 2.34 -17.67 -3.44
CA ASN A 124 3.14 -16.72 -4.23
C ASN A 124 3.44 -15.41 -3.50
N ALA A 125 2.81 -15.15 -2.34
CA ALA A 125 2.92 -13.86 -1.66
C ALA A 125 4.36 -13.51 -1.29
N VAL A 126 5.13 -14.44 -0.71
CA VAL A 126 6.52 -14.19 -0.31
C VAL A 126 7.35 -13.81 -1.54
N SER A 127 7.29 -14.58 -2.63
CA SER A 127 8.07 -14.32 -3.84
C SER A 127 7.67 -13.03 -4.57
N LEU A 128 6.40 -12.63 -4.50
CA LEU A 128 5.91 -11.38 -5.10
C LEU A 128 6.30 -10.13 -4.30
N LEU A 129 6.52 -10.28 -3.00
CA LEU A 129 6.83 -9.20 -2.07
C LEU A 129 8.32 -9.12 -1.72
N GLU A 130 9.12 -10.09 -2.16
CA GLU A 130 10.55 -10.12 -1.90
C GLU A 130 11.25 -8.89 -2.49
N GLY A 131 12.15 -8.30 -1.69
CA GLY A 131 12.88 -7.09 -2.07
C GLY A 131 12.04 -5.80 -2.07
N CYS A 132 10.81 -5.83 -1.53
CA CYS A 132 10.04 -4.64 -1.23
C CYS A 132 10.36 -4.12 0.17
N ASP A 133 10.35 -2.80 0.33
CA ASP A 133 10.55 -2.13 1.62
C ASP A 133 9.22 -1.97 2.38
N LEU A 134 8.10 -2.05 1.67
CA LEU A 134 6.75 -1.87 2.22
C LEU A 134 5.70 -2.52 1.31
N VAL A 135 4.66 -3.05 1.95
CA VAL A 135 3.45 -3.53 1.26
C VAL A 135 2.28 -2.62 1.58
N LEU A 136 1.53 -2.20 0.56
CA LEU A 136 0.27 -1.48 0.71
C LEU A 136 -0.89 -2.37 0.27
N ASP A 137 -1.77 -2.69 1.23
CA ASP A 137 -2.97 -3.50 1.01
C ASP A 137 -4.16 -2.61 0.65
N ALA A 138 -4.53 -2.61 -0.62
CA ALA A 138 -5.75 -2.01 -1.14
C ALA A 138 -6.71 -3.08 -1.72
N SER A 139 -6.52 -4.34 -1.31
CA SER A 139 -7.36 -5.47 -1.73
C SER A 139 -8.74 -5.44 -1.05
N ASP A 140 -9.70 -6.11 -1.65
CA ASP A 140 -11.08 -6.20 -1.15
C ASP A 140 -11.46 -7.60 -0.65
N ASN A 141 -10.49 -8.51 -0.52
CA ASN A 141 -10.74 -9.89 -0.09
C ASN A 141 -9.82 -10.34 1.05
N TYR A 142 -10.38 -11.12 1.96
CA TYR A 142 -9.69 -11.56 3.17
C TYR A 142 -8.53 -12.53 2.90
N ALA A 143 -8.66 -13.41 1.92
CA ALA A 143 -7.62 -14.39 1.60
C ALA A 143 -6.31 -13.70 1.19
N ALA A 144 -6.39 -12.68 0.31
CA ALA A 144 -5.24 -11.89 -0.08
C ALA A 144 -4.64 -11.11 1.11
N ARG A 145 -5.48 -10.54 2.00
CA ARG A 145 -5.02 -9.83 3.20
C ARG A 145 -4.22 -10.72 4.14
N PHE A 146 -4.73 -11.93 4.43
CA PHE A 146 -4.01 -12.88 5.26
C PHE A 146 -2.69 -13.31 4.61
N ALA A 147 -2.69 -13.59 3.30
CA ALA A 147 -1.49 -13.97 2.58
C ALA A 147 -0.41 -12.86 2.61
N MET A 148 -0.83 -11.61 2.38
CA MET A 148 0.06 -10.44 2.48
C MET A 148 0.61 -10.25 3.89
N ALA A 149 -0.26 -10.34 4.90
CA ALA A 149 0.16 -10.16 6.29
C ALA A 149 1.16 -11.22 6.74
N ASP A 150 0.95 -12.48 6.35
CA ASP A 150 1.87 -13.57 6.66
C ASP A 150 3.22 -13.39 5.92
N ALA A 151 3.18 -13.02 4.64
CA ALA A 151 4.38 -12.76 3.86
C ALA A 151 5.15 -11.54 4.39
N ALA A 152 4.46 -10.44 4.75
CA ALA A 152 5.07 -9.25 5.33
C ALA A 152 5.76 -9.56 6.69
N CYS A 153 5.14 -10.41 7.53
CA CYS A 153 5.76 -10.90 8.76
C CYS A 153 7.04 -11.70 8.46
N THR A 154 6.98 -12.62 7.49
CA THR A 154 8.12 -13.46 7.09
C THR A 154 9.28 -12.62 6.55
N LEU A 155 8.97 -11.66 5.69
CA LEU A 155 9.95 -10.76 5.07
C LEU A 155 10.39 -9.61 5.99
N ARG A 156 9.77 -9.46 7.18
CA ARG A 156 10.03 -8.39 8.16
C ARG A 156 9.85 -6.98 7.57
N ILE A 157 8.87 -6.83 6.70
CA ILE A 157 8.50 -5.53 6.10
C ILE A 157 7.16 -5.02 6.65
N PRO A 158 6.92 -3.70 6.70
CA PRO A 158 5.65 -3.14 7.15
C PRO A 158 4.53 -3.40 6.14
N LEU A 159 3.31 -3.55 6.66
CA LEU A 159 2.08 -3.64 5.89
C LEU A 159 1.19 -2.43 6.21
N VAL A 160 0.94 -1.58 5.23
CA VAL A 160 -0.05 -0.50 5.32
C VAL A 160 -1.40 -1.04 4.89
N TYR A 161 -2.22 -1.37 5.87
CA TYR A 161 -3.56 -1.91 5.69
C TYR A 161 -4.58 -0.81 5.43
N GLY A 162 -5.54 -1.08 4.54
CA GLY A 162 -6.71 -0.26 4.32
C GLY A 162 -7.97 -1.07 4.04
N ALA A 163 -9.09 -0.65 4.60
CA ALA A 163 -10.39 -1.24 4.33
C ALA A 163 -11.50 -0.19 4.35
N VAL A 164 -12.54 -0.44 3.55
CA VAL A 164 -13.73 0.41 3.49
C VAL A 164 -15.00 -0.43 3.40
N LYS A 165 -16.06 0.01 4.08
CA LYS A 165 -17.41 -0.57 3.96
C LYS A 165 -18.44 0.55 4.17
N GLY A 166 -19.25 0.86 3.16
CA GLY A 166 -20.17 1.98 3.19
C GLY A 166 -19.45 3.31 3.41
N PHE A 167 -19.62 3.91 4.60
CA PHE A 167 -18.97 5.16 5.03
C PHE A 167 -17.92 4.94 6.12
N ILE A 168 -17.63 3.70 6.48
CA ILE A 168 -16.62 3.35 7.47
C ILE A 168 -15.34 2.93 6.76
N GLY A 169 -14.23 3.55 7.14
CA GLY A 169 -12.90 3.23 6.65
C GLY A 169 -11.94 2.92 7.79
N GLN A 170 -10.92 2.13 7.50
CA GLN A 170 -9.87 1.77 8.44
C GLN A 170 -8.51 1.86 7.77
N VAL A 171 -7.50 2.35 8.49
CA VAL A 171 -6.10 2.33 8.08
C VAL A 171 -5.24 1.97 9.28
N ALA A 172 -4.26 1.09 9.10
CA ALA A 172 -3.26 0.76 10.11
C ALA A 172 -1.90 0.49 9.46
N VAL A 173 -0.83 0.70 10.21
CA VAL A 173 0.52 0.28 9.83
C VAL A 173 0.94 -0.86 10.74
N PHE A 174 0.98 -2.06 10.20
CA PHE A 174 1.46 -3.25 10.90
C PHE A 174 2.96 -3.42 10.67
N ALA A 175 3.74 -3.31 11.72
CA ALA A 175 5.19 -3.47 11.72
C ALA A 175 5.64 -4.42 12.86
N PRO A 176 5.27 -5.72 12.81
CA PRO A 176 5.54 -6.65 13.92
C PRO A 176 7.03 -6.82 14.21
N HIS A 177 7.92 -6.61 13.24
CA HIS A 177 9.37 -6.59 13.44
C HIS A 177 9.85 -5.44 14.33
N GLN A 178 9.01 -4.42 14.57
CA GLN A 178 9.24 -3.33 15.53
C GLN A 178 8.48 -3.53 16.85
N GLY A 179 7.95 -4.73 17.10
CA GLY A 179 7.23 -5.06 18.32
C GLY A 179 5.75 -4.69 18.34
N THR A 180 5.19 -4.16 17.24
CA THR A 180 3.76 -3.82 17.15
C THR A 180 2.89 -5.04 16.81
N ALA A 181 1.57 -4.88 16.91
CA ALA A 181 0.62 -5.90 16.44
C ALA A 181 0.78 -6.15 14.93
N CYS A 182 0.51 -7.37 14.49
CA CYS A 182 0.31 -7.70 13.08
C CYS A 182 -1.18 -7.82 12.75
N TYR A 183 -1.53 -8.02 11.48
CA TYR A 183 -2.91 -8.22 11.04
C TYR A 183 -3.60 -9.40 11.75
N ARG A 184 -2.87 -10.51 11.99
CA ARG A 184 -3.40 -11.69 12.70
C ARG A 184 -3.57 -11.49 14.21
N CYS A 185 -2.94 -10.49 14.80
CA CYS A 185 -3.25 -10.10 16.18
C CYS A 185 -4.66 -9.52 16.29
N LEU A 186 -5.11 -8.82 15.25
CA LEU A 186 -6.42 -8.20 15.19
C LEU A 186 -7.49 -9.17 14.65
N PHE A 187 -7.13 -9.98 13.65
CA PHE A 187 -8.01 -10.98 13.01
C PHE A 187 -7.38 -12.37 13.12
N PRO A 188 -7.61 -13.11 14.21
CA PRO A 188 -7.16 -14.50 14.36
C PRO A 188 -7.66 -15.40 13.24
N ALA A 189 -6.97 -16.53 13.02
CA ALA A 189 -7.25 -17.43 11.89
C ALA A 189 -8.65 -18.05 11.91
N ASP A 190 -9.24 -18.17 13.09
CA ASP A 190 -10.58 -18.67 13.36
C ASP A 190 -11.67 -17.60 13.28
N THR A 191 -11.32 -16.35 12.99
CA THR A 191 -12.29 -15.28 12.81
C THR A 191 -13.24 -15.62 11.64
N PRO A 192 -14.56 -15.73 11.87
CA PRO A 192 -15.52 -16.03 10.81
C PRO A 192 -15.53 -14.88 9.79
N MET A 193 -14.91 -15.09 8.64
CA MET A 193 -14.90 -14.14 7.54
C MET A 193 -15.90 -14.57 6.48
N GLN A 194 -17.04 -13.86 6.39
CA GLN A 194 -18.03 -14.13 5.35
C GLN A 194 -17.71 -13.28 4.10
N GLU A 195 -17.78 -13.89 2.92
CA GLU A 195 -17.64 -13.17 1.64
C GLU A 195 -18.66 -12.02 1.50
N LYS A 196 -19.83 -12.14 2.17
CA LYS A 196 -20.85 -11.09 2.24
C LYS A 196 -20.38 -9.81 2.96
N ASP A 197 -19.28 -9.88 3.70
CA ASP A 197 -18.71 -8.73 4.41
C ASP A 197 -17.74 -7.89 3.56
N THR A 198 -17.57 -8.26 2.30
CA THR A 198 -16.72 -7.49 1.37
C THR A 198 -17.36 -6.16 0.97
N ALA A 199 -16.54 -5.17 0.65
CA ALA A 199 -16.97 -3.83 0.21
C ALA A 199 -17.87 -3.86 -1.04
N SER A 200 -17.72 -4.89 -1.89
CA SER A 200 -18.49 -5.07 -3.12
C SER A 200 -20.00 -5.27 -2.90
N ALA A 201 -20.39 -5.86 -1.76
CA ALA A 201 -21.81 -6.13 -1.46
C ALA A 201 -22.55 -4.92 -0.85
N ALA A 202 -21.83 -3.95 -0.27
CA ALA A 202 -22.42 -2.88 0.56
C ALA A 202 -22.60 -1.54 -0.17
N GLY A 203 -22.16 -1.41 -1.43
CA GLY A 203 -22.07 -0.13 -2.12
C GLY A 203 -21.04 0.81 -1.46
N ILE A 204 -20.43 1.69 -2.25
CA ILE A 204 -19.40 2.62 -1.77
C ILE A 204 -19.41 3.92 -2.55
N LEU A 205 -19.25 5.03 -1.85
CA LEU A 205 -18.99 6.31 -2.47
C LEU A 205 -17.50 6.41 -2.84
N GLY A 206 -17.20 6.71 -4.11
CA GLY A 206 -15.81 6.76 -4.60
C GLY A 206 -14.91 7.69 -3.81
N ALA A 207 -15.41 8.88 -3.43
CA ALA A 207 -14.66 9.82 -2.60
C ALA A 207 -14.28 9.26 -1.22
N HIS A 208 -15.12 8.41 -0.60
CA HIS A 208 -14.77 7.75 0.66
C HIS A 208 -13.58 6.81 0.48
N ALA A 209 -13.61 5.96 -0.55
CA ALA A 209 -12.47 5.11 -0.89
C ALA A 209 -11.22 5.97 -1.18
N GLY A 210 -11.40 7.10 -1.87
CA GLY A 210 -10.35 8.07 -2.15
C GLY A 210 -9.67 8.59 -0.89
N ILE A 211 -10.45 9.01 0.12
CA ILE A 211 -9.93 9.51 1.41
C ILE A 211 -9.07 8.42 2.08
N ILE A 212 -9.58 7.19 2.18
CA ILE A 212 -8.86 6.10 2.84
C ILE A 212 -7.58 5.72 2.09
N GLY A 213 -7.62 5.63 0.76
CA GLY A 213 -6.44 5.36 -0.06
C GLY A 213 -5.39 6.49 0.02
N CYS A 214 -5.81 7.75 0.12
CA CYS A 214 -4.91 8.88 0.36
C CYS A 214 -4.23 8.77 1.74
N ILE A 215 -4.97 8.37 2.78
CA ILE A 215 -4.39 8.15 4.11
C ILE A 215 -3.39 6.99 4.06
N GLN A 216 -3.69 5.89 3.37
CA GLN A 216 -2.73 4.80 3.17
C GLN A 216 -1.44 5.29 2.49
N ALA A 217 -1.55 6.09 1.42
CA ALA A 217 -0.39 6.67 0.75
C ALA A 217 0.43 7.55 1.70
N MET A 218 -0.24 8.42 2.47
CA MET A 218 0.40 9.28 3.47
C MET A 218 1.17 8.47 4.50
N GLU A 219 0.59 7.41 5.05
CA GLU A 219 1.26 6.55 6.02
C GLU A 219 2.46 5.80 5.41
N ALA A 220 2.33 5.30 4.17
CA ALA A 220 3.43 4.68 3.46
C ALA A 220 4.59 5.67 3.23
N LEU A 221 4.30 6.89 2.77
CA LEU A 221 5.30 7.93 2.56
C LEU A 221 6.00 8.34 3.85
N LYS A 222 5.25 8.54 4.95
CA LYS A 222 5.83 8.84 6.26
C LYS A 222 6.75 7.73 6.73
N TYR A 223 6.30 6.48 6.66
CA TYR A 223 7.10 5.34 7.09
C TYR A 223 8.41 5.24 6.30
N LEU A 224 8.35 5.31 4.98
CA LEU A 224 9.52 5.22 4.10
C LEU A 224 10.50 6.40 4.29
N ALA A 225 9.98 7.60 4.50
CA ALA A 225 10.82 8.78 4.77
C ALA A 225 11.43 8.78 6.18
N GLY A 226 10.93 7.94 7.09
CA GLY A 226 11.33 7.91 8.49
C GLY A 226 10.65 8.98 9.35
N ILE A 227 9.50 9.50 8.89
CA ILE A 227 8.66 10.43 9.66
C ILE A 227 7.80 9.61 10.62
N PRO A 228 7.77 9.93 11.94
CA PRO A 228 6.95 9.21 12.90
C PRO A 228 5.47 9.18 12.51
N SER A 229 4.83 8.03 12.68
CA SER A 229 3.40 7.87 12.45
C SER A 229 2.70 7.30 13.68
N PRO A 230 1.58 7.92 14.12
CA PRO A 230 0.77 7.38 15.21
C PRO A 230 0.02 6.10 14.83
N LEU A 231 -0.01 5.74 13.54
CA LEU A 231 -0.68 4.51 13.08
C LEU A 231 0.24 3.28 13.06
N VAL A 232 1.51 3.43 13.40
CA VAL A 232 2.39 2.28 13.68
C VAL A 232 1.99 1.69 15.04
N GLY A 233 1.33 0.53 15.01
CA GLY A 233 0.76 -0.11 16.21
C GLY A 233 -0.59 0.46 16.64
N ALA A 234 -1.27 1.22 15.79
CA ALA A 234 -2.64 1.69 16.00
C ALA A 234 -3.45 1.63 14.70
N MET A 235 -4.75 1.74 14.82
CA MET A 235 -5.69 1.76 13.69
C MET A 235 -6.50 3.06 13.70
N LEU A 236 -6.50 3.77 12.58
CA LEU A 236 -7.46 4.83 12.32
C LEU A 236 -8.79 4.20 11.93
N SER A 237 -9.87 4.60 12.60
CA SER A 237 -11.26 4.36 12.20
C SER A 237 -11.88 5.67 11.75
N ALA A 238 -12.37 5.71 10.50
CA ALA A 238 -12.96 6.88 9.88
C ALA A 238 -14.44 6.64 9.59
N ASP A 239 -15.33 7.41 10.21
CA ASP A 239 -16.74 7.54 9.83
C ASP A 239 -16.91 8.82 8.99
N THR A 240 -16.81 8.70 7.67
CA THR A 240 -16.90 9.86 6.78
C THR A 240 -18.34 10.39 6.63
N ARG A 241 -19.35 9.64 7.01
CA ARG A 241 -20.74 10.16 7.07
C ARG A 241 -20.90 11.23 8.15
N ARG A 242 -20.17 11.04 9.28
CA ARG A 242 -20.16 11.98 10.42
C ARG A 242 -18.91 12.82 10.49
N MET A 243 -17.95 12.60 9.58
CA MET A 243 -16.62 13.23 9.58
C MET A 243 -15.90 13.06 10.93
N ARG A 244 -15.97 11.84 11.49
CA ARG A 244 -15.29 11.48 12.74
C ARG A 244 -14.13 10.53 12.44
N PHE A 245 -12.97 10.87 12.99
CA PHE A 245 -11.74 10.10 12.87
C PHE A 245 -11.25 9.77 14.28
N SER A 246 -11.01 8.50 14.56
CA SER A 246 -10.55 8.03 15.88
C SER A 246 -9.38 7.07 15.70
N THR A 247 -8.36 7.21 16.53
CA THR A 247 -7.22 6.29 16.56
C THR A 247 -7.39 5.31 17.71
N ILE A 248 -7.26 4.02 17.44
CA ILE A 248 -7.44 2.90 18.36
C ILE A 248 -6.10 2.19 18.51
N PRO A 249 -5.47 2.17 19.69
CA PRO A 249 -4.25 1.40 19.92
C PRO A 249 -4.47 -0.10 19.65
N LEU A 250 -3.50 -0.75 19.04
CA LEU A 250 -3.53 -2.19 18.76
C LEU A 250 -2.57 -2.92 19.68
N THR A 251 -3.09 -3.82 20.51
CA THR A 251 -2.26 -4.64 21.41
C THR A 251 -1.78 -5.89 20.68
N PRO A 252 -0.46 -6.18 20.66
CA PRO A 252 0.04 -7.43 20.14
C PRO A 252 -0.50 -8.63 20.92
N ASN A 253 -0.99 -9.67 20.20
CA ASN A 253 -1.38 -10.92 20.84
C ASN A 253 -0.11 -11.74 21.19
N PRO A 254 0.16 -12.06 22.47
CA PRO A 254 1.35 -12.82 22.86
C PRO A 254 1.44 -14.21 22.22
N ALA A 255 0.29 -14.85 21.95
CA ALA A 255 0.20 -16.17 21.30
C ALA A 255 0.26 -16.09 19.77
N CYS A 256 0.37 -14.90 19.17
CA CYS A 256 0.43 -14.78 17.73
C CYS A 256 1.80 -15.23 17.20
N ARG A 257 1.78 -16.02 16.11
CA ARG A 257 3.00 -16.51 15.46
C ARG A 257 3.93 -15.41 14.94
N CYS A 258 3.46 -14.18 14.76
CA CYS A 258 4.34 -13.06 14.44
C CYS A 258 5.36 -12.74 15.55
N ARG A 259 5.12 -13.26 16.76
CA ARG A 259 6.01 -13.16 17.93
C ARG A 259 6.94 -14.37 18.03
N THR A 260 6.48 -15.54 17.59
CA THR A 260 7.23 -16.80 17.71
C THR A 260 8.20 -17.01 16.54
N SER A 261 7.94 -16.40 15.38
CA SER A 261 8.80 -16.49 14.18
C SER A 261 10.06 -15.60 14.25
N GLY A 262 10.23 -14.82 15.32
CA GLY A 262 11.35 -13.90 15.54
C GLY A 262 12.28 -14.30 16.68
N GLY A 263 12.17 -15.49 17.22
CA GLY A 263 13.00 -15.99 18.32
C GLY A 263 14.45 -16.26 17.90
N ALA A 264 15.30 -15.23 17.92
CA ALA A 264 16.66 -15.41 18.39
C ALA A 264 16.55 -15.51 19.93
N GLU A 265 16.96 -16.62 20.51
CA GLU A 265 17.14 -16.79 21.96
C GLU A 265 18.00 -15.65 22.51
N PRO A 266 17.66 -15.06 23.66
CA PRO A 266 18.59 -14.17 24.36
C PRO A 266 19.76 -15.03 24.87
N GLN A 267 20.95 -14.73 24.38
CA GLN A 267 22.20 -15.15 25.03
C GLN A 267 22.46 -14.33 26.30
#